data_a211e183edc5042dec7ced11493711c0
#
_entry.id   a211e183edc5042dec7ced11493711c0
#
_cell.length_a   1.000
_cell.length_b   1.000
_cell.length_c   1.000
_cell.angle_alpha   90.00
_cell.angle_beta   90.00
_cell.angle_gamma   90.00
#
_symmetry.space_group_name_H-M   'P 1'
#
loop_
_entity.id
_entity.type
_entity.pdbx_description
1 polymer ?
#
loop_
_entity_poly.entity_id
_entity_poly.type
_entity_poly.pdbx_seq_one_letter_code
_entity_poly.pdbx_strand_id
1 'polypeptide(L)'
;ELSDQFGVIETDPNNPEMIGRFLEKPKDAAGLSDSPDEVLASMGNYVFTTSALIDAVRSDAKDVESEHDMGGNIIPAFVEQGTAGVYDLSRNTVPGAKERDRFYWRDVGTIDAFFEAHQDLVSKDPVFNLFNSDWPIYSQQWNSPPAKFVEDANGNAGSLSESTVSLGCYVVGATVSGSVLGPWVKIDSGAHVEDSILFERVVVGAGAHITHAILDKDVVIEPGAQVGVDSVADRARGFTISPSGVTVVAKGVVVTA
;
A
#
# COMPACT_ATOMS: atom_id res chain seq x y z
N GLU A 1 -5.53 11.35 -13.02
CA GLU A 1 -6.22 10.06 -12.79
C GLU A 1 -7.64 10.17 -13.31
N LEU A 2 -8.19 9.06 -13.78
CA LEU A 2 -9.51 9.05 -14.40
C LEU A 2 -10.59 9.02 -13.32
N SER A 3 -11.59 9.89 -13.43
CA SER A 3 -12.70 10.00 -12.46
C SER A 3 -13.52 8.72 -12.28
N ASP A 4 -13.46 7.81 -13.26
CA ASP A 4 -14.14 6.51 -13.26
C ASP A 4 -13.52 5.46 -12.31
N GLN A 5 -12.41 5.80 -11.63
CA GLN A 5 -11.76 4.94 -10.64
C GLN A 5 -12.15 5.28 -9.20
N PHE A 6 -12.75 6.45 -8.96
CA PHE A 6 -13.03 6.97 -7.62
C PHE A 6 -14.49 7.41 -7.47
N GLY A 7 -14.94 7.48 -6.23
CA GLY A 7 -16.12 8.27 -5.90
C GLY A 7 -15.85 9.76 -6.16
N VAL A 8 -16.72 10.44 -6.88
CA VAL A 8 -16.62 11.88 -7.15
C VAL A 8 -17.60 12.64 -6.28
N ILE A 9 -17.12 13.70 -5.66
CA ILE A 9 -17.89 14.57 -4.77
C ILE A 9 -18.21 15.88 -5.49
N GLU A 10 -19.50 16.19 -5.58
CA GLU A 10 -19.99 17.51 -5.94
C GLU A 10 -20.49 18.19 -4.67
N THR A 11 -19.98 19.37 -4.33
CA THR A 11 -20.40 20.11 -3.14
C THR A 11 -21.75 20.80 -3.35
N ASP A 12 -22.47 21.05 -2.24
CA ASP A 12 -23.69 21.84 -2.31
C ASP A 12 -23.35 23.31 -2.67
N PRO A 13 -23.95 23.88 -3.74
CA PRO A 13 -23.66 25.27 -4.14
C PRO A 13 -23.96 26.33 -3.08
N ASN A 14 -24.87 26.04 -2.14
CA ASN A 14 -25.24 26.93 -1.07
C ASN A 14 -24.44 26.72 0.22
N ASN A 15 -23.79 25.54 0.34
CA ASN A 15 -22.95 25.21 1.48
C ASN A 15 -21.79 24.30 1.02
N PRO A 16 -20.64 24.86 0.62
CA PRO A 16 -19.51 24.09 0.09
C PRO A 16 -18.87 23.10 1.07
N GLU A 17 -19.23 23.13 2.35
CA GLU A 17 -18.79 22.13 3.33
C GLU A 17 -19.67 20.86 3.34
N MET A 18 -20.77 20.88 2.60
CA MET A 18 -21.68 19.73 2.49
C MET A 18 -21.56 19.08 1.10
N ILE A 19 -21.79 17.78 1.06
CA ILE A 19 -21.86 17.04 -0.18
C ILE A 19 -23.25 17.21 -0.77
N GLY A 20 -23.35 17.76 -1.96
CA GLY A 20 -24.58 17.86 -2.73
C GLY A 20 -24.90 16.58 -3.51
N ARG A 21 -23.86 15.96 -4.09
CA ARG A 21 -23.95 14.66 -4.78
C ARG A 21 -22.68 13.84 -4.57
N PHE A 22 -22.87 12.55 -4.46
CA PHE A 22 -21.79 11.57 -4.47
C PHE A 22 -22.01 10.60 -5.63
N LEU A 23 -21.04 10.49 -6.52
CA LEU A 23 -21.10 9.67 -7.72
C LEU A 23 -20.03 8.58 -7.63
N GLU A 24 -20.45 7.34 -7.48
CA GLU A 24 -19.48 6.23 -7.44
C GLU A 24 -18.99 5.90 -8.84
N LYS A 25 -17.72 6.07 -9.09
CA LYS A 25 -16.98 5.76 -10.32
C LYS A 25 -17.68 6.23 -11.61
N PRO A 26 -18.03 7.52 -11.72
CA PRO A 26 -18.77 8.03 -12.86
C PRO A 26 -17.89 8.04 -14.11
N LYS A 27 -18.47 7.67 -15.25
CA LYS A 27 -17.79 7.76 -16.55
C LYS A 27 -17.63 9.21 -17.02
N ASP A 28 -18.59 10.05 -16.68
CA ASP A 28 -18.62 11.47 -17.02
C ASP A 28 -18.89 12.25 -15.72
N ALA A 29 -17.87 12.87 -15.17
CA ALA A 29 -17.99 13.75 -14.01
C ALA A 29 -17.92 15.22 -14.46
N ALA A 30 -18.75 16.07 -13.89
CA ALA A 30 -18.60 17.49 -14.06
C ALA A 30 -17.35 17.97 -13.31
N GLY A 31 -16.49 18.75 -13.97
CA GLY A 31 -15.34 19.37 -13.33
C GLY A 31 -15.75 20.46 -12.35
N LEU A 32 -14.78 20.91 -11.54
CA LEU A 32 -14.96 22.02 -10.63
C LEU A 32 -15.24 23.33 -11.39
N SER A 33 -16.00 24.23 -10.79
CA SER A 33 -16.38 25.51 -11.45
C SER A 33 -15.21 26.42 -11.76
N ASP A 34 -14.13 26.31 -10.99
CA ASP A 34 -12.88 27.06 -11.13
C ASP A 34 -11.74 26.24 -11.77
N SER A 35 -11.92 24.94 -11.90
CA SER A 35 -10.97 23.99 -12.48
C SER A 35 -11.74 22.89 -13.25
N PRO A 36 -12.22 23.16 -14.49
CA PRO A 36 -13.09 22.23 -15.23
C PRO A 36 -12.48 20.84 -15.53
N ASP A 37 -11.16 20.73 -15.51
CA ASP A 37 -10.42 19.48 -15.74
C ASP A 37 -10.14 18.69 -14.44
N GLU A 38 -10.62 19.19 -13.29
CA GLU A 38 -10.41 18.60 -11.97
C GLU A 38 -11.73 18.24 -11.30
N VAL A 39 -11.70 17.23 -10.43
CA VAL A 39 -12.82 16.79 -9.61
C VAL A 39 -12.38 16.61 -8.16
N LEU A 40 -13.30 16.70 -7.21
CA LEU A 40 -13.04 16.24 -5.85
C LEU A 40 -13.22 14.72 -5.81
N ALA A 41 -12.12 13.99 -5.71
CA ALA A 41 -12.12 12.55 -5.56
C ALA A 41 -12.25 12.15 -4.08
N SER A 42 -13.13 11.19 -3.80
CA SER A 42 -13.20 10.55 -2.49
C SER A 42 -11.94 9.71 -2.26
N MET A 43 -11.28 9.96 -1.16
CA MET A 43 -10.12 9.17 -0.73
C MET A 43 -10.50 7.86 -0.06
N GLY A 44 -11.80 7.52 0.02
CA GLY A 44 -12.29 6.33 0.73
C GLY A 44 -12.14 6.40 2.26
N ASN A 45 -11.80 7.57 2.80
CA ASN A 45 -11.61 7.77 4.22
C ASN A 45 -12.81 8.52 4.80
N TYR A 46 -13.52 7.90 5.74
CA TYR A 46 -14.77 8.44 6.29
C TYR A 46 -14.72 8.51 7.81
N VAL A 47 -15.29 9.57 8.37
CA VAL A 47 -15.45 9.75 9.82
C VAL A 47 -16.95 9.87 10.12
N PHE A 48 -17.46 9.04 11.00
CA PHE A 48 -18.87 9.00 11.37
C PHE A 48 -19.08 9.23 12.86
N THR A 49 -20.22 9.81 13.20
CA THR A 49 -20.79 9.58 14.52
C THR A 49 -21.14 8.09 14.64
N THR A 50 -20.65 7.41 15.68
CA THR A 50 -20.78 5.96 15.83
C THR A 50 -22.23 5.45 15.72
N SER A 51 -23.17 6.13 16.38
CA SER A 51 -24.60 5.77 16.30
C SER A 51 -25.15 5.88 14.89
N ALA A 52 -24.79 6.97 14.15
CA ALA A 52 -25.24 7.18 12.79
C ALA A 52 -24.75 6.05 11.85
N LEU A 53 -23.47 5.67 11.96
CA LEU A 53 -22.93 4.55 11.17
C LEU A 53 -23.65 3.22 11.50
N ILE A 54 -23.86 2.93 12.80
CA ILE A 54 -24.56 1.70 13.22
C ILE A 54 -25.96 1.66 12.65
N ASP A 55 -26.69 2.76 12.71
CA ASP A 55 -28.07 2.81 12.22
C ASP A 55 -28.12 2.71 10.69
N ALA A 56 -27.22 3.35 9.97
CA ALA A 56 -27.09 3.25 8.52
C ALA A 56 -26.80 1.82 8.07
N VAL A 57 -25.78 1.17 8.65
CA VAL A 57 -25.41 -0.23 8.32
C VAL A 57 -26.53 -1.21 8.65
N ARG A 58 -27.24 -1.01 9.79
CA ARG A 58 -28.38 -1.84 10.14
C ARG A 58 -29.60 -1.65 9.23
N SER A 59 -29.78 -0.46 8.70
CA SER A 59 -30.82 -0.18 7.73
C SER A 59 -30.50 -0.81 6.40
N ASP A 60 -29.29 -0.58 5.90
CA ASP A 60 -28.77 -1.12 4.66
C ASP A 60 -28.78 -2.67 4.64
N ALA A 61 -28.39 -3.31 5.74
CA ALA A 61 -28.42 -4.78 5.88
C ALA A 61 -29.80 -5.41 5.73
N LYS A 62 -30.87 -4.63 5.76
CA LYS A 62 -32.27 -5.10 5.53
C LYS A 62 -32.75 -4.85 4.12
N ASP A 63 -32.04 -4.06 3.37
CA ASP A 63 -32.34 -3.75 1.99
C ASP A 63 -31.76 -4.83 1.07
N VAL A 64 -32.64 -5.64 0.49
CA VAL A 64 -32.27 -6.75 -0.39
C VAL A 64 -31.77 -6.30 -1.76
N GLU A 65 -32.00 -5.05 -2.12
CA GLU A 65 -31.51 -4.45 -3.38
C GLU A 65 -30.17 -3.75 -3.20
N SER A 66 -29.68 -3.61 -1.95
CA SER A 66 -28.39 -3.00 -1.67
C SER A 66 -27.23 -3.95 -1.96
N GLU A 67 -26.16 -3.43 -2.54
CA GLU A 67 -24.90 -4.14 -2.70
C GLU A 67 -24.04 -4.12 -1.41
N HIS A 68 -24.52 -3.44 -0.37
CA HIS A 68 -23.85 -3.25 0.93
C HIS A 68 -22.49 -2.58 0.80
N ASP A 69 -22.35 -1.70 -0.20
CA ASP A 69 -21.13 -0.96 -0.48
C ASP A 69 -21.13 0.40 0.21
N MET A 70 -19.97 0.81 0.74
CA MET A 70 -19.84 2.07 1.44
C MET A 70 -20.06 3.27 0.50
N GLY A 71 -19.44 3.26 -0.66
CA GLY A 71 -19.52 4.33 -1.66
C GLY A 71 -20.82 4.31 -2.46
N GLY A 72 -21.31 3.11 -2.78
CA GLY A 72 -22.52 2.93 -3.59
C GLY A 72 -23.82 3.06 -2.83
N ASN A 73 -23.85 2.75 -1.52
CA ASN A 73 -25.08 2.67 -0.73
C ASN A 73 -25.05 3.58 0.51
N ILE A 74 -24.05 3.42 1.39
CA ILE A 74 -24.05 4.08 2.70
C ILE A 74 -23.82 5.60 2.58
N ILE A 75 -22.80 6.02 1.84
CA ILE A 75 -22.50 7.46 1.69
C ILE A 75 -23.61 8.19 0.94
N PRO A 76 -24.16 7.68 -0.18
CA PRO A 76 -25.30 8.30 -0.84
C PRO A 76 -26.50 8.50 0.09
N ALA A 77 -26.81 7.54 0.95
CA ALA A 77 -27.91 7.69 1.93
C ALA A 77 -27.68 8.85 2.91
N PHE A 78 -26.44 9.10 3.36
CA PHE A 78 -26.12 10.27 4.18
C PHE A 78 -26.18 11.57 3.38
N VAL A 79 -25.82 11.55 2.12
CA VAL A 79 -25.92 12.72 1.22
C VAL A 79 -27.37 13.09 1.00
N GLU A 80 -28.26 12.13 0.71
CA GLU A 80 -29.69 12.34 0.56
C GLU A 80 -30.35 12.92 1.82
N GLN A 81 -29.85 12.55 3.00
CA GLN A 81 -30.29 13.09 4.28
C GLN A 81 -29.73 14.51 4.57
N GLY A 82 -28.82 15.01 3.73
CA GLY A 82 -28.15 16.28 3.97
C GLY A 82 -27.25 16.30 5.21
N THR A 83 -26.68 15.13 5.56
CA THR A 83 -25.85 14.96 6.77
C THR A 83 -24.40 14.60 6.46
N ALA A 84 -24.02 14.53 5.18
CA ALA A 84 -22.66 14.27 4.73
C ALA A 84 -21.89 15.56 4.47
N GLY A 85 -20.79 15.77 5.19
CA GLY A 85 -19.86 16.87 4.98
C GLY A 85 -18.65 16.45 4.17
N VAL A 86 -17.98 17.43 3.52
CA VAL A 86 -16.73 17.23 2.83
C VAL A 86 -15.56 17.76 3.66
N TYR A 87 -14.50 17.00 3.78
CA TYR A 87 -13.23 17.44 4.33
C TYR A 87 -12.20 17.53 3.21
N ASP A 88 -11.82 18.75 2.85
CA ASP A 88 -10.84 19.00 1.80
C ASP A 88 -9.42 18.83 2.34
N LEU A 89 -8.69 17.82 1.85
CA LEU A 89 -7.31 17.53 2.23
C LEU A 89 -6.37 18.72 1.95
N SER A 90 -6.69 19.56 0.97
CA SER A 90 -5.86 20.73 0.63
C SER A 90 -5.74 21.74 1.77
N ARG A 91 -6.66 21.72 2.72
CA ARG A 91 -6.66 22.57 3.92
C ARG A 91 -5.83 22.00 5.06
N ASN A 92 -5.32 20.77 4.88
CA ASN A 92 -4.60 20.08 5.95
C ASN A 92 -3.18 20.62 6.12
N THR A 93 -2.76 20.77 7.37
CA THR A 93 -1.37 21.10 7.71
C THR A 93 -0.86 20.03 8.66
N VAL A 94 0.06 19.22 8.18
CA VAL A 94 0.70 18.16 8.97
C VAL A 94 1.98 18.73 9.58
N PRO A 95 2.15 18.73 10.93
CA PRO A 95 3.40 19.15 11.55
C PRO A 95 4.60 18.41 10.96
N GLY A 96 5.69 19.12 10.71
CA GLY A 96 6.92 18.54 10.14
C GLY A 96 6.85 18.15 8.65
N ALA A 97 5.68 18.28 8.00
CA ALA A 97 5.55 18.00 6.57
C ALA A 97 6.32 19.04 5.73
N LYS A 98 6.92 18.58 4.65
CA LYS A 98 7.54 19.44 3.63
C LYS A 98 6.55 19.74 2.51
N GLU A 99 6.86 20.73 1.67
CA GLU A 99 5.98 21.09 0.55
C GLU A 99 5.71 19.93 -0.40
N ARG A 100 6.68 19.03 -0.58
CA ARG A 100 6.55 17.87 -1.48
C ARG A 100 5.64 16.75 -0.95
N ASP A 101 5.51 16.60 0.38
CA ASP A 101 4.64 15.60 1.00
C ASP A 101 3.28 16.19 1.43
N ARG A 102 3.08 17.47 1.15
CA ARG A 102 1.80 18.14 1.29
C ARG A 102 0.78 17.51 0.33
N PHE A 103 -0.40 17.15 0.83
CA PHE A 103 -1.45 16.47 0.07
C PHE A 103 -1.09 15.06 -0.40
N TYR A 104 -0.07 14.44 0.20
CA TYR A 104 0.27 13.06 -0.16
C TYR A 104 -0.91 12.13 0.12
N TRP A 105 -1.40 11.55 -0.94
CA TRP A 105 -2.35 10.46 -0.93
C TRP A 105 -2.08 9.58 -2.15
N ARG A 106 -2.14 8.28 -1.99
CA ARG A 106 -2.04 7.30 -3.08
C ARG A 106 -3.11 6.24 -2.93
N ASP A 107 -3.82 5.97 -4.02
CA ASP A 107 -4.55 4.73 -4.15
C ASP A 107 -3.57 3.58 -4.36
N VAL A 108 -3.77 2.48 -3.63
CA VAL A 108 -2.97 1.25 -3.71
C VAL A 108 -3.86 0.05 -4.08
N GLY A 109 -4.93 0.30 -4.82
CA GLY A 109 -5.92 -0.68 -5.22
C GLY A 109 -5.44 -1.71 -6.26
N THR A 110 -4.26 -1.50 -6.85
CA THR A 110 -3.63 -2.46 -7.75
C THR A 110 -2.28 -2.94 -7.21
N ILE A 111 -1.82 -4.12 -7.66
CA ILE A 111 -0.48 -4.64 -7.31
C ILE A 111 0.60 -3.64 -7.69
N ASP A 112 0.50 -3.05 -8.87
CA ASP A 112 1.48 -2.09 -9.37
C ASP A 112 1.52 -0.82 -8.53
N ALA A 113 0.37 -0.22 -8.23
CA ALA A 113 0.29 0.97 -7.38
C ALA A 113 0.80 0.70 -5.95
N PHE A 114 0.50 -0.48 -5.39
CA PHE A 114 1.02 -0.90 -4.09
C PHE A 114 2.55 -1.05 -4.12
N PHE A 115 3.08 -1.68 -5.15
CA PHE A 115 4.52 -1.86 -5.34
C PHE A 115 5.24 -0.52 -5.49
N GLU A 116 4.75 0.35 -6.37
CA GLU A 116 5.30 1.69 -6.61
C GLU A 116 5.30 2.56 -5.35
N ALA A 117 4.23 2.49 -4.54
CA ALA A 117 4.18 3.22 -3.27
C ALA A 117 5.29 2.80 -2.31
N HIS A 118 5.63 1.50 -2.26
CA HIS A 118 6.73 1.00 -1.45
C HIS A 118 8.11 1.37 -2.03
N GLN A 119 8.25 1.34 -3.35
CA GLN A 119 9.49 1.75 -4.03
C GLN A 119 9.77 3.25 -3.82
N ASP A 120 8.74 4.10 -3.81
CA ASP A 120 8.89 5.50 -3.43
C ASP A 120 9.49 5.64 -2.02
N LEU A 121 8.98 4.88 -1.04
CA LEU A 121 9.42 4.98 0.36
C LEU A 121 10.89 4.55 0.59
N VAL A 122 11.44 3.69 -0.24
CA VAL A 122 12.86 3.25 -0.15
C VAL A 122 13.78 4.07 -1.03
N SER A 123 13.23 4.90 -1.91
CA SER A 123 14.01 5.79 -2.76
C SER A 123 14.84 6.78 -1.94
N LYS A 124 15.91 7.31 -2.54
CA LYS A 124 16.80 8.28 -1.90
C LYS A 124 16.07 9.55 -1.45
N ASP A 125 15.03 9.94 -2.17
CA ASP A 125 14.28 11.18 -1.92
C ASP A 125 12.77 10.93 -2.05
N PRO A 126 12.16 10.18 -1.11
CA PRO A 126 10.76 9.80 -1.19
C PRO A 126 9.84 11.02 -1.11
N VAL A 127 8.69 10.95 -1.79
CA VAL A 127 7.66 11.98 -1.69
C VAL A 127 7.16 12.05 -0.26
N PHE A 128 6.83 10.91 0.34
CA PHE A 128 6.33 10.82 1.70
C PHE A 128 7.45 10.53 2.71
N ASN A 129 7.53 11.36 3.77
CA ASN A 129 8.56 11.22 4.79
C ASN A 129 8.09 10.32 5.96
N LEU A 130 8.53 9.07 5.99
CA LEU A 130 8.29 8.14 7.11
C LEU A 130 9.00 8.56 8.42
N PHE A 131 10.04 9.40 8.34
CA PHE A 131 10.86 9.81 9.49
C PHE A 131 10.43 11.15 10.09
N ASN A 132 9.17 11.56 9.88
CA ASN A 132 8.60 12.77 10.47
C ASN A 132 8.31 12.53 11.96
N SER A 133 9.20 13.01 12.84
CA SER A 133 9.05 12.89 14.28
C SER A 133 7.99 13.81 14.88
N ASP A 134 7.60 14.88 14.19
CA ASP A 134 6.59 15.83 14.66
C ASP A 134 5.16 15.30 14.46
N TRP A 135 5.02 14.33 13.54
CA TRP A 135 3.76 13.63 13.27
C TRP A 135 4.04 12.14 13.01
N PRO A 136 4.41 11.38 14.05
CA PRO A 136 4.82 9.99 13.88
C PRO A 136 3.64 9.11 13.48
N ILE A 137 3.90 8.15 12.58
CA ILE A 137 2.94 7.11 12.23
C ILE A 137 2.99 6.03 13.29
N TYR A 138 1.88 5.85 14.02
CA TYR A 138 1.73 4.77 14.98
C TYR A 138 1.25 3.51 14.28
N SER A 139 2.06 2.47 14.33
CA SER A 139 1.72 1.14 13.82
C SER A 139 1.86 0.09 14.94
N GLN A 140 1.46 -1.13 14.66
CA GLN A 140 1.65 -2.23 15.60
C GLN A 140 3.15 -2.41 15.91
N GLN A 141 3.52 -2.28 17.16
CA GLN A 141 4.88 -2.56 17.60
C GLN A 141 5.04 -4.05 17.90
N TRP A 142 6.00 -4.66 17.22
CA TRP A 142 6.41 -6.03 17.50
C TRP A 142 7.45 -6.03 18.61
N ASN A 143 7.29 -6.91 19.60
CA ASN A 143 8.35 -7.14 20.58
C ASN A 143 9.45 -8.00 19.95
N SER A 144 10.36 -7.36 19.23
CA SER A 144 11.37 -7.99 18.39
C SER A 144 12.75 -7.43 18.70
N PRO A 145 13.82 -8.22 18.57
CA PRO A 145 15.20 -7.71 18.66
C PRO A 145 15.47 -6.75 17.47
N PRO A 146 16.53 -5.93 17.56
CA PRO A 146 17.02 -5.18 16.41
C PRO A 146 17.34 -6.08 15.23
N ALA A 147 17.28 -5.53 14.00
CA ALA A 147 17.79 -6.21 12.82
C ALA A 147 19.30 -6.50 12.98
N LYS A 148 19.74 -7.67 12.50
CA LYS A 148 21.14 -8.10 12.59
C LYS A 148 21.69 -8.50 11.22
N PHE A 149 22.88 -7.96 10.89
CA PHE A 149 23.64 -8.27 9.69
C PHE A 149 24.94 -8.93 10.10
N VAL A 150 25.30 -10.02 9.44
CA VAL A 150 26.50 -10.80 9.73
C VAL A 150 27.20 -11.25 8.47
N GLU A 151 28.51 -11.48 8.56
CA GLU A 151 29.29 -12.12 7.51
C GLU A 151 28.87 -13.59 7.36
N ASP A 152 29.00 -14.12 6.15
CA ASP A 152 28.85 -15.55 5.91
C ASP A 152 30.10 -16.34 6.41
N ALA A 153 30.06 -17.67 6.26
CA ALA A 153 31.18 -18.53 6.68
C ALA A 153 32.48 -18.28 5.90
N ASN A 154 32.44 -17.56 4.77
CA ASN A 154 33.60 -17.19 3.95
C ASN A 154 34.07 -15.75 4.21
N GLY A 155 33.46 -15.04 5.15
CA GLY A 155 33.79 -13.66 5.47
C GLY A 155 33.15 -12.61 4.54
N ASN A 156 32.13 -12.97 3.75
CA ASN A 156 31.40 -12.01 2.94
C ASN A 156 30.38 -11.28 3.78
N ALA A 157 30.50 -9.96 3.87
CA ALA A 157 29.59 -9.11 4.67
C ALA A 157 28.24 -8.86 3.96
N GLY A 158 28.15 -9.09 2.65
CA GLY A 158 27.00 -8.68 1.85
C GLY A 158 26.93 -7.16 1.66
N SER A 159 25.78 -6.68 1.17
CA SER A 159 25.53 -5.24 1.00
C SER A 159 24.05 -4.90 1.23
N LEU A 160 23.79 -3.68 1.68
CA LEU A 160 22.45 -3.13 1.85
C LEU A 160 22.43 -1.70 1.31
N SER A 161 21.54 -1.39 0.39
CA SER A 161 21.36 -0.04 -0.16
C SER A 161 19.89 0.25 -0.47
N GLU A 162 19.48 1.51 -0.35
CA GLU A 162 18.15 2.02 -0.70
C GLU A 162 17.01 1.08 -0.24
N SER A 163 17.07 0.65 1.03
CA SER A 163 16.17 -0.37 1.56
C SER A 163 15.72 -0.03 2.97
N THR A 164 14.52 -0.47 3.34
CA THR A 164 14.05 -0.41 4.73
C THR A 164 14.05 -1.79 5.35
N VAL A 165 14.50 -1.90 6.59
CA VAL A 165 14.64 -3.18 7.30
C VAL A 165 13.97 -3.08 8.67
N SER A 166 12.94 -3.92 8.86
CA SER A 166 12.19 -3.98 10.11
C SER A 166 12.95 -4.73 11.22
N LEU A 167 12.43 -4.60 12.44
CA LEU A 167 12.95 -5.33 13.61
C LEU A 167 12.87 -6.85 13.41
N GLY A 168 13.79 -7.58 14.03
CA GLY A 168 13.84 -9.04 13.99
C GLY A 168 14.47 -9.63 12.74
N CYS A 169 14.80 -8.81 11.72
CA CYS A 169 15.46 -9.31 10.52
C CYS A 169 16.86 -9.86 10.83
N TYR A 170 17.23 -10.93 10.10
CA TYR A 170 18.54 -11.54 10.19
C TYR A 170 19.09 -11.82 8.80
N VAL A 171 20.16 -11.12 8.42
CA VAL A 171 20.73 -11.15 7.07
C VAL A 171 22.17 -11.60 7.14
N VAL A 172 22.54 -12.64 6.39
CA VAL A 172 23.85 -13.27 6.39
C VAL A 172 24.48 -13.12 5.01
N GLY A 173 25.54 -12.32 4.85
CA GLY A 173 26.32 -12.24 3.62
C GLY A 173 25.54 -12.10 2.32
N ALA A 174 24.39 -11.47 2.37
CA ALA A 174 23.46 -11.30 1.23
C ALA A 174 23.50 -9.89 0.66
N THR A 175 23.09 -9.74 -0.59
CA THR A 175 22.94 -8.43 -1.23
C THR A 175 21.45 -8.05 -1.26
N VAL A 176 21.13 -6.87 -0.72
CA VAL A 176 19.77 -6.34 -0.67
C VAL A 176 19.79 -4.90 -1.19
N SER A 177 18.97 -4.59 -2.18
CA SER A 177 18.83 -3.25 -2.75
C SER A 177 17.39 -2.93 -3.11
N GLY A 178 16.99 -1.65 -3.03
CA GLY A 178 15.67 -1.17 -3.45
C GLY A 178 14.49 -1.89 -2.76
N SER A 179 14.68 -2.42 -1.55
CA SER A 179 13.75 -3.42 -1.01
C SER A 179 13.20 -3.06 0.36
N VAL A 180 12.00 -3.58 0.65
CA VAL A 180 11.35 -3.47 1.94
C VAL A 180 11.37 -4.84 2.63
N LEU A 181 12.04 -4.94 3.78
CA LEU A 181 12.07 -6.14 4.60
C LEU A 181 11.15 -5.97 5.83
N GLY A 182 10.05 -6.70 5.83
CA GLY A 182 9.11 -6.79 6.93
C GLY A 182 9.72 -7.46 8.19
N PRO A 183 9.00 -7.46 9.32
CA PRO A 183 9.50 -8.03 10.57
C PRO A 183 9.88 -9.52 10.45
N TRP A 184 11.01 -9.89 11.07
CA TRP A 184 11.47 -11.29 11.14
C TRP A 184 11.85 -11.92 9.80
N VAL A 185 12.10 -11.13 8.76
CA VAL A 185 12.66 -11.64 7.51
C VAL A 185 14.05 -12.22 7.75
N LYS A 186 14.33 -13.39 7.17
CA LYS A 186 15.64 -14.04 7.22
C LYS A 186 16.16 -14.20 5.80
N ILE A 187 17.41 -13.78 5.57
CA ILE A 187 18.08 -13.91 4.27
C ILE A 187 19.43 -14.57 4.49
N ASP A 188 19.66 -15.68 3.80
CA ASP A 188 20.87 -16.49 3.95
C ASP A 188 21.95 -16.11 2.91
N SER A 189 23.13 -16.72 3.08
CA SER A 189 24.38 -16.33 2.40
C SER A 189 24.28 -16.36 0.87
N GLY A 190 24.83 -15.34 0.23
CA GLY A 190 24.88 -15.22 -1.22
C GLY A 190 23.54 -14.98 -1.90
N ALA A 191 22.46 -14.81 -1.14
CA ALA A 191 21.17 -14.46 -1.72
C ALA A 191 21.18 -13.01 -2.24
N HIS A 192 20.41 -12.76 -3.29
CA HIS A 192 20.19 -11.46 -3.91
C HIS A 192 18.70 -11.09 -3.82
N VAL A 193 18.40 -9.93 -3.24
CA VAL A 193 17.05 -9.38 -3.15
C VAL A 193 17.10 -7.96 -3.69
N GLU A 194 16.42 -7.72 -4.79
CA GLU A 194 16.42 -6.44 -5.49
C GLU A 194 14.98 -6.00 -5.79
N ASP A 195 14.72 -4.68 -5.62
CA ASP A 195 13.43 -4.06 -5.94
C ASP A 195 12.23 -4.91 -5.49
N SER A 196 12.23 -5.33 -4.22
CA SER A 196 11.27 -6.32 -3.75
C SER A 196 10.68 -5.97 -2.38
N ILE A 197 9.48 -6.47 -2.13
CA ILE A 197 8.76 -6.30 -0.86
C ILE A 197 8.61 -7.68 -0.22
N LEU A 198 9.27 -7.90 0.90
CA LEU A 198 9.19 -9.13 1.68
C LEU A 198 8.40 -8.86 2.96
N PHE A 199 7.24 -9.48 3.10
CA PHE A 199 6.42 -9.36 4.30
C PHE A 199 7.00 -10.15 5.47
N GLU A 200 6.32 -10.11 6.61
CA GLU A 200 6.84 -10.67 7.84
C GLU A 200 7.10 -12.19 7.74
N ARG A 201 8.20 -12.63 8.35
CA ARG A 201 8.65 -14.03 8.47
C ARG A 201 8.99 -14.72 7.14
N VAL A 202 9.19 -13.95 6.09
CA VAL A 202 9.75 -14.51 4.84
C VAL A 202 11.15 -15.05 5.11
N VAL A 203 11.44 -16.22 4.56
CA VAL A 203 12.77 -16.88 4.64
C VAL A 203 13.33 -17.03 3.23
N VAL A 204 14.52 -16.50 3.01
CA VAL A 204 15.24 -16.57 1.73
C VAL A 204 16.47 -17.44 1.91
N GLY A 205 16.53 -18.57 1.21
CA GLY A 205 17.62 -19.53 1.25
C GLY A 205 18.87 -19.05 0.54
N ALA A 206 19.99 -19.73 0.84
CA ALA A 206 21.31 -19.37 0.32
C ALA A 206 21.33 -19.34 -1.21
N GLY A 207 21.94 -18.30 -1.79
CA GLY A 207 22.06 -18.14 -3.24
C GLY A 207 20.77 -17.95 -4.01
N ALA A 208 19.64 -17.77 -3.33
CA ALA A 208 18.36 -17.45 -3.99
C ALA A 208 18.40 -16.06 -4.64
N HIS A 209 17.63 -15.89 -5.72
CA HIS A 209 17.56 -14.62 -6.44
C HIS A 209 16.11 -14.14 -6.53
N ILE A 210 15.83 -12.98 -5.95
CA ILE A 210 14.51 -12.36 -5.91
C ILE A 210 14.64 -10.97 -6.50
N THR A 211 13.85 -10.67 -7.52
CA THR A 211 13.81 -9.35 -8.13
C THR A 211 12.39 -8.98 -8.53
N HIS A 212 12.05 -7.69 -8.39
CA HIS A 212 10.77 -7.11 -8.81
C HIS A 212 9.56 -7.95 -8.33
N ALA A 213 9.56 -8.26 -7.02
CA ALA A 213 8.62 -9.21 -6.44
C ALA A 213 7.99 -8.73 -5.12
N ILE A 214 6.80 -9.26 -4.84
CA ILE A 214 6.13 -9.15 -3.55
C ILE A 214 6.01 -10.57 -2.99
N LEU A 215 6.68 -10.84 -1.88
CA LEU A 215 6.55 -12.10 -1.14
C LEU A 215 5.67 -11.87 0.09
N ASP A 216 4.50 -12.52 0.10
CA ASP A 216 3.58 -12.41 1.23
C ASP A 216 4.12 -13.18 2.45
N LYS A 217 3.45 -13.05 3.56
CA LYS A 217 3.84 -13.57 4.88
C LYS A 217 4.17 -15.05 4.87
N ASP A 218 5.18 -15.44 5.61
CA ASP A 218 5.56 -16.84 5.81
C ASP A 218 6.00 -17.57 4.53
N VAL A 219 6.32 -16.84 3.45
CA VAL A 219 6.89 -17.43 2.24
C VAL A 219 8.29 -17.95 2.53
N VAL A 220 8.60 -19.15 2.01
CA VAL A 220 9.93 -19.76 2.08
C VAL A 220 10.48 -19.92 0.68
N ILE A 221 11.63 -19.31 0.41
CA ILE A 221 12.38 -19.49 -0.83
C ILE A 221 13.53 -20.45 -0.54
N GLU A 222 13.55 -21.61 -1.20
CA GLU A 222 14.61 -22.58 -1.02
C GLU A 222 15.96 -22.11 -1.59
N PRO A 223 17.09 -22.69 -1.14
CA PRO A 223 18.39 -22.32 -1.66
C PRO A 223 18.47 -22.41 -3.19
N GLY A 224 18.98 -21.34 -3.83
CA GLY A 224 19.12 -21.25 -5.28
C GLY A 224 17.84 -21.00 -6.07
N ALA A 225 16.68 -20.96 -5.42
CA ALA A 225 15.43 -20.67 -6.10
C ALA A 225 15.37 -19.21 -6.61
N GLN A 226 14.61 -18.99 -7.67
CA GLN A 226 14.48 -17.69 -8.33
C GLN A 226 13.01 -17.25 -8.35
N VAL A 227 12.77 -15.95 -8.12
CA VAL A 227 11.46 -15.31 -8.21
C VAL A 227 11.61 -13.94 -8.88
N GLY A 228 10.75 -13.65 -9.87
CA GLY A 228 10.79 -12.40 -10.62
C GLY A 228 11.86 -12.34 -11.71
N VAL A 229 12.71 -13.37 -11.82
CA VAL A 229 13.78 -13.45 -12.83
C VAL A 229 13.26 -13.94 -14.18
N ASP A 230 12.38 -14.94 -14.17
CA ASP A 230 11.74 -15.51 -15.36
C ASP A 230 10.22 -15.53 -15.17
N SER A 231 9.54 -14.60 -15.81
CA SER A 231 8.09 -14.47 -15.71
C SER A 231 7.32 -15.67 -16.30
N VAL A 232 7.91 -16.42 -17.21
CA VAL A 232 7.29 -17.64 -17.78
C VAL A 232 7.34 -18.77 -16.76
N ALA A 233 8.49 -18.98 -16.13
CA ALA A 233 8.66 -19.95 -15.06
C ALA A 233 7.77 -19.59 -13.85
N ASP A 234 7.68 -18.32 -13.47
CA ASP A 234 6.84 -17.85 -12.38
C ASP A 234 5.35 -18.12 -12.64
N ARG A 235 4.87 -17.84 -13.84
CA ARG A 235 3.48 -18.17 -14.25
C ARG A 235 3.22 -19.68 -14.22
N ALA A 236 4.18 -20.48 -14.66
CA ALA A 236 4.04 -21.95 -14.65
C ALA A 236 3.95 -22.51 -13.22
N ARG A 237 4.55 -21.82 -12.23
CA ARG A 237 4.43 -22.12 -10.78
C ARG A 237 3.13 -21.59 -10.16
N GLY A 238 2.29 -20.90 -10.92
CA GLY A 238 1.01 -20.35 -10.47
C GLY A 238 1.13 -19.01 -9.76
N PHE A 239 2.24 -18.28 -9.88
CA PHE A 239 2.39 -16.95 -9.29
C PHE A 239 1.61 -15.92 -10.11
N THR A 240 1.07 -14.93 -9.41
CA THR A 240 0.43 -13.77 -10.05
C THR A 240 1.50 -12.82 -10.54
N ILE A 241 1.37 -12.35 -11.78
CA ILE A 241 2.25 -11.33 -12.35
C ILE A 241 1.40 -10.16 -12.80
N SER A 242 1.71 -8.97 -12.28
CA SER A 242 1.01 -7.74 -12.60
C SER A 242 1.25 -7.29 -14.05
N PRO A 243 0.50 -6.31 -14.57
CA PRO A 243 0.75 -5.70 -15.87
C PRO A 243 2.16 -5.12 -16.04
N SER A 244 2.76 -4.54 -14.99
CA SER A 244 4.14 -4.02 -15.01
C SER A 244 5.21 -5.09 -14.79
N GLY A 245 4.81 -6.35 -14.51
CA GLY A 245 5.73 -7.48 -14.36
C GLY A 245 6.08 -7.81 -12.90
N VAL A 246 5.46 -7.20 -11.92
CA VAL A 246 5.68 -7.55 -10.50
C VAL A 246 5.20 -8.97 -10.22
N THR A 247 6.09 -9.84 -9.76
CA THR A 247 5.74 -11.21 -9.37
C THR A 247 5.26 -11.26 -7.92
N VAL A 248 4.07 -11.82 -7.69
CA VAL A 248 3.48 -11.96 -6.36
C VAL A 248 3.42 -13.43 -5.95
N VAL A 249 4.05 -13.74 -4.81
CA VAL A 249 4.02 -15.06 -4.19
C VAL A 249 3.10 -15.02 -2.96
N ALA A 250 2.07 -15.84 -2.96
CA ALA A 250 1.05 -15.87 -1.92
C ALA A 250 1.58 -16.39 -0.59
N LYS A 251 0.89 -16.02 0.49
CA LYS A 251 1.23 -16.39 1.87
C LYS A 251 1.49 -17.88 2.06
N GLY A 252 2.60 -18.19 2.74
CA GLY A 252 2.95 -19.55 3.17
C GLY A 252 3.40 -20.48 2.05
N VAL A 253 3.58 -19.96 0.83
CA VAL A 253 4.11 -20.75 -0.30
C VAL A 253 5.58 -21.08 -0.06
N VAL A 254 5.97 -22.32 -0.40
CA VAL A 254 7.37 -22.75 -0.50
C VAL A 254 7.77 -22.79 -1.96
N VAL A 255 8.78 -21.98 -2.32
CA VAL A 255 9.31 -21.87 -3.68
C VAL A 255 10.57 -22.74 -3.78
N THR A 256 10.51 -23.78 -4.57
CA THR A 256 11.64 -24.70 -4.83
C THR A 256 12.56 -24.16 -5.93
N ALA A 257 13.82 -24.66 -5.95
CA ALA A 257 14.82 -24.29 -6.95
C ALA A 257 14.51 -24.89 -8.34
#